data_3b6eeed696f0657a00a4cac3b11a78bc
#
_entry.id   3b6eeed696f0657a00a4cac3b11a78bc
#
_cell.length_a   1.000
_cell.length_b   1.000
_cell.length_c   1.000
_cell.angle_alpha   90.00
_cell.angle_beta   90.00
_cell.angle_gamma   90.00
#
_symmetry.space_group_name_H-M   'P 1'
#
loop_
_entity.id
_entity.type
_entity.pdbx_description
1 polymer ?
#
loop_
_entity_poly.entity_id
_entity_poly.type
_entity_poly.pdbx_seq_one_letter_code
_entity_poly.pdbx_strand_id
1 'polypeptide(L)'
;MGHFYRNVLTMCFSLAVIASAFAGDRLSVKTIVERPADYQAKVVTVEGTAKSITSVQVHRGAHRCAGSPVYDTQSFMLEDESGTIRVGTAGTCQPNAMQPVRENEHLRIRGVVVTDEKDPKGIPVLYADAIDRITTSP
;
A
#
# COMPACT_ATOMS: atom_id res chain seq x y z
N MET A 1 41.10 25.54 -57.70
CA MET A 1 41.52 25.36 -56.31
C MET A 1 40.25 25.40 -55.41
N GLY A 2 39.74 24.23 -55.09
CA GLY A 2 38.48 24.11 -54.35
C GLY A 2 38.72 23.78 -52.89
N HIS A 3 38.22 24.60 -51.96
CA HIS A 3 38.22 24.28 -50.57
C HIS A 3 36.92 23.62 -50.25
N PHE A 4 36.97 22.30 -49.95
CA PHE A 4 35.89 21.53 -49.39
C PHE A 4 35.80 21.81 -47.90
N TYR A 5 34.80 22.57 -47.47
CA TYR A 5 34.39 22.62 -46.07
C TYR A 5 33.48 21.43 -45.74
N ARG A 6 34.04 20.44 -45.04
CA ARG A 6 33.28 19.35 -44.46
C ARG A 6 32.66 19.84 -43.12
N ASN A 7 31.39 20.15 -43.17
CA ASN A 7 30.59 20.36 -41.97
C ASN A 7 30.40 19.04 -41.23
N VAL A 8 31.12 18.86 -40.14
CA VAL A 8 30.87 17.78 -39.17
C VAL A 8 29.72 18.22 -38.29
N LEU A 9 28.53 17.71 -38.59
CA LEU A 9 27.35 17.90 -37.76
C LEU A 9 27.46 16.98 -36.54
N THR A 10 27.92 17.51 -35.43
CA THR A 10 27.96 16.81 -34.11
C THR A 10 26.56 16.70 -33.59
N MET A 11 25.95 15.53 -33.78
CA MET A 11 24.63 15.19 -33.27
C MET A 11 24.77 14.79 -31.80
N CYS A 12 24.57 15.75 -30.88
CA CYS A 12 24.45 15.48 -29.45
C CYS A 12 23.17 14.70 -29.21
N PHE A 13 23.29 13.38 -29.05
CA PHE A 13 22.21 12.54 -28.53
C PHE A 13 22.10 12.77 -27.02
N SER A 14 21.18 13.64 -26.63
CA SER A 14 20.77 13.76 -25.23
C SER A 14 19.98 12.52 -24.84
N LEU A 15 20.63 11.59 -24.13
CA LEU A 15 19.93 10.51 -23.44
C LEU A 15 19.08 11.15 -22.31
N ALA A 16 17.82 11.38 -22.59
CA ALA A 16 16.83 11.61 -21.55
C ALA A 16 16.63 10.29 -20.80
N VAL A 17 17.25 10.16 -19.63
CA VAL A 17 16.95 9.09 -18.68
C VAL A 17 15.53 9.36 -18.17
N ILE A 18 14.55 8.67 -18.75
CA ILE A 18 13.21 8.63 -18.23
C ILE A 18 13.27 7.79 -16.95
N ALA A 19 13.40 8.45 -15.82
CA ALA A 19 13.14 7.85 -14.54
C ALA A 19 11.64 7.48 -14.51
N SER A 20 11.32 6.26 -14.92
CA SER A 20 9.99 5.69 -14.72
C SER A 20 9.83 5.53 -13.22
N ALA A 21 9.32 6.56 -12.56
CA ALA A 21 8.75 6.42 -11.24
C ALA A 21 7.69 5.32 -11.36
N PHE A 22 7.86 4.25 -10.60
CA PHE A 22 6.83 3.24 -10.41
C PHE A 22 5.64 3.89 -9.68
N ALA A 23 4.87 4.67 -10.41
CA ALA A 23 3.52 5.02 -10.04
C ALA A 23 2.69 3.76 -10.33
N GLY A 24 2.77 2.77 -9.43
CA GLY A 24 1.79 1.70 -9.42
C GLY A 24 0.42 2.37 -9.40
N ASP A 25 -0.46 1.98 -10.34
CA ASP A 25 -1.79 2.56 -10.47
C ASP A 25 -2.47 2.58 -9.09
N ARG A 26 -2.68 3.78 -8.57
CA ARG A 26 -3.39 3.98 -7.31
C ARG A 26 -4.84 3.65 -7.57
N LEU A 27 -5.34 2.66 -6.86
CA LEU A 27 -6.73 2.31 -6.93
C LEU A 27 -7.53 3.13 -5.91
N SER A 28 -8.72 3.55 -6.31
CA SER A 28 -9.68 4.12 -5.36
C SER A 28 -10.26 3.00 -4.50
N VAL A 29 -10.54 3.30 -3.25
CA VAL A 29 -11.18 2.37 -2.32
C VAL A 29 -12.51 1.85 -2.88
N LYS A 30 -13.32 2.73 -3.48
CA LYS A 30 -14.58 2.37 -4.11
C LYS A 30 -14.44 1.28 -5.15
N THR A 31 -13.41 1.36 -5.99
CA THR A 31 -13.18 0.37 -7.06
C THR A 31 -12.99 -1.04 -6.49
N ILE A 32 -12.28 -1.16 -5.37
CA ILE A 32 -12.05 -2.44 -4.71
C ILE A 32 -13.32 -2.94 -4.01
N VAL A 33 -14.02 -2.05 -3.32
CA VAL A 33 -15.21 -2.41 -2.52
C VAL A 33 -16.40 -2.79 -3.41
N GLU A 34 -16.55 -2.16 -4.56
CA GLU A 34 -17.64 -2.48 -5.52
C GLU A 34 -17.38 -3.76 -6.32
N ARG A 35 -16.11 -4.12 -6.53
CA ARG A 35 -15.75 -5.31 -7.32
C ARG A 35 -14.68 -6.15 -6.61
N PRO A 36 -14.95 -6.62 -5.40
CA PRO A 36 -13.95 -7.31 -4.57
C PRO A 36 -13.41 -8.59 -5.23
N ALA A 37 -14.22 -9.29 -5.99
CA ALA A 37 -13.81 -10.50 -6.71
C ALA A 37 -12.71 -10.24 -7.74
N ASP A 38 -12.71 -9.05 -8.38
CA ASP A 38 -11.68 -8.68 -9.36
C ASP A 38 -10.31 -8.47 -8.72
N TYR A 39 -10.29 -8.20 -7.42
CA TYR A 39 -9.07 -7.89 -6.65
C TYR A 39 -8.69 -8.98 -5.64
N GLN A 40 -9.49 -10.04 -5.53
CA GLN A 40 -9.21 -11.17 -4.64
C GLN A 40 -7.78 -11.72 -4.83
N ALA A 41 -7.03 -11.80 -3.74
CA ALA A 41 -5.64 -12.25 -3.69
C ALA A 41 -4.66 -11.41 -4.55
N LYS A 42 -5.05 -10.21 -5.00
CA LYS A 42 -4.18 -9.30 -5.74
C LYS A 42 -3.54 -8.28 -4.81
N VAL A 43 -2.29 -7.93 -5.14
CA VAL A 43 -1.60 -6.81 -4.51
C VAL A 43 -2.09 -5.51 -5.13
N VAL A 44 -2.53 -4.59 -4.28
CA VAL A 44 -3.01 -3.27 -4.67
C VAL A 44 -2.29 -2.19 -3.87
N THR A 45 -2.33 -0.96 -4.37
CA THR A 45 -1.87 0.23 -3.65
C THR A 45 -3.02 1.23 -3.56
N VAL A 46 -3.33 1.65 -2.34
CA VAL A 46 -4.37 2.65 -2.03
C VAL A 46 -3.80 3.75 -1.15
N GLU A 47 -4.37 4.94 -1.24
CA GLU A 47 -4.06 6.07 -0.38
C GLU A 47 -5.32 6.53 0.34
N GLY A 48 -5.15 6.97 1.57
CA GLY A 48 -6.26 7.48 2.37
C GLY A 48 -5.85 7.86 3.78
N THR A 49 -6.83 8.21 4.57
CA THR A 49 -6.66 8.61 5.96
C THR A 49 -7.10 7.48 6.89
N ALA A 50 -6.26 7.13 7.86
CA ALA A 50 -6.55 6.11 8.85
C ALA A 50 -7.58 6.59 9.87
N LYS A 51 -8.59 5.78 10.12
CA LYS A 51 -9.69 6.05 11.05
C LYS A 51 -10.03 4.80 11.86
N SER A 52 -10.61 5.01 13.04
CA SER A 52 -11.16 3.92 13.87
C SER A 52 -10.14 2.82 14.16
N ILE A 53 -8.98 3.21 14.65
CA ILE A 53 -7.88 2.28 14.90
C ILE A 53 -8.17 1.42 16.12
N THR A 54 -7.97 0.11 15.94
CA THR A 54 -8.11 -0.87 17.01
C THR A 54 -6.88 -1.75 17.05
N SER A 55 -6.27 -1.88 18.21
CA SER A 55 -5.22 -2.87 18.43
C SER A 55 -5.85 -4.25 18.53
N VAL A 56 -5.40 -5.18 17.71
CA VAL A 56 -5.92 -6.54 17.70
C VAL A 56 -5.01 -7.42 18.54
N GLN A 57 -5.56 -7.98 19.61
CA GLN A 57 -4.85 -9.01 20.37
C GLN A 57 -4.98 -10.35 19.64
N VAL A 58 -3.87 -10.84 19.13
CA VAL A 58 -3.83 -12.18 18.53
C VAL A 58 -3.82 -13.21 19.64
N HIS A 59 -4.84 -14.07 19.67
CA HIS A 59 -4.93 -15.16 20.63
C HIS A 59 -3.68 -16.07 20.54
N ARG A 60 -3.22 -16.51 21.72
CA ARG A 60 -2.07 -17.44 21.91
C ARG A 60 -2.29 -18.79 21.23
N GLY A 61 -2.22 -18.85 19.94
CA GLY A 61 -2.43 -20.08 19.17
C GLY A 61 -1.97 -19.93 17.72
N ALA A 62 -1.74 -18.72 17.27
CA ALA A 62 -1.15 -18.47 15.99
C ALA A 62 0.37 -18.71 16.09
N HIS A 63 0.82 -19.87 15.70
CA HIS A 63 2.20 -20.40 15.79
C HIS A 63 3.26 -19.61 14.99
N ARG A 64 3.10 -18.30 14.82
CA ARG A 64 4.04 -17.49 14.02
C ARG A 64 5.31 -17.10 14.76
N CYS A 65 5.28 -17.09 16.09
CA CYS A 65 6.38 -16.53 16.89
C CYS A 65 7.02 -17.54 17.87
N ALA A 66 7.01 -18.82 17.57
CA ALA A 66 7.70 -19.86 18.37
C ALA A 66 7.44 -19.75 19.90
N GLY A 67 6.18 -19.50 20.30
CA GLY A 67 5.78 -19.36 21.72
C GLY A 67 5.83 -17.94 22.26
N SER A 68 6.33 -16.99 21.52
CA SER A 68 6.31 -15.56 21.87
C SER A 68 4.96 -14.93 21.45
N PRO A 69 4.52 -13.84 22.12
CA PRO A 69 3.34 -13.10 21.70
C PRO A 69 3.58 -12.44 20.34
N VAL A 70 2.48 -12.20 19.62
CA VAL A 70 2.49 -11.38 18.40
C VAL A 70 2.20 -9.94 18.80
N TYR A 71 3.03 -9.03 18.32
CA TYR A 71 2.96 -7.60 18.61
C TYR A 71 2.47 -6.80 17.40
N ASP A 72 2.06 -5.57 17.66
CA ASP A 72 1.81 -4.52 16.64
C ASP A 72 0.72 -4.85 15.61
N THR A 73 -0.18 -5.77 15.93
CA THR A 73 -1.33 -6.06 15.08
C THR A 73 -2.41 -5.00 15.27
N GLN A 74 -2.78 -4.35 14.20
CA GLN A 74 -3.82 -3.32 14.18
C GLN A 74 -4.86 -3.62 13.10
N SER A 75 -6.09 -3.14 13.35
CA SER A 75 -7.13 -3.03 12.33
C SER A 75 -7.66 -1.60 12.34
N PHE A 76 -7.86 -1.03 11.17
CA PHE A 76 -8.38 0.32 11.02
C PHE A 76 -9.16 0.46 9.72
N MET A 77 -9.91 1.55 9.58
CA MET A 77 -10.55 1.94 8.33
C MET A 77 -9.64 2.90 7.59
N LEU A 78 -9.39 2.65 6.31
CA LEU A 78 -8.74 3.58 5.41
C LEU A 78 -9.82 4.28 4.59
N GLU A 79 -9.88 5.59 4.71
CA GLU A 79 -10.86 6.45 4.04
C GLU A 79 -10.18 7.27 2.97
N ASP A 80 -10.67 7.20 1.74
CA ASP A 80 -10.35 8.12 0.67
C ASP A 80 -11.62 8.91 0.25
N GLU A 81 -11.50 9.76 -0.78
CA GLU A 81 -12.65 10.54 -1.29
C GLU A 81 -13.78 9.67 -1.82
N SER A 82 -13.52 8.40 -2.13
CA SER A 82 -14.46 7.49 -2.77
C SER A 82 -15.18 6.54 -1.81
N GLY A 83 -14.59 6.28 -0.62
CA GLY A 83 -15.16 5.36 0.33
C GLY A 83 -14.19 4.91 1.42
N THR A 84 -14.53 3.82 2.09
CA THR A 84 -13.74 3.24 3.19
C THR A 84 -13.50 1.75 2.97
N ILE A 85 -12.30 1.29 3.32
CA ILE A 85 -11.94 -0.13 3.34
C ILE A 85 -11.28 -0.49 4.67
N ARG A 86 -11.57 -1.68 5.18
CA ARG A 86 -10.88 -2.19 6.36
C ARG A 86 -9.46 -2.61 6.00
N VAL A 87 -8.50 -2.20 6.82
CA VAL A 87 -7.10 -2.60 6.72
C VAL A 87 -6.72 -3.41 7.94
N GLY A 88 -6.04 -4.52 7.71
CA GLY A 88 -5.39 -5.32 8.74
C GLY A 88 -3.88 -5.27 8.58
N THR A 89 -3.14 -5.11 9.68
CA THR A 89 -1.69 -5.23 9.66
C THR A 89 -1.28 -6.61 10.16
N ALA A 90 -0.25 -7.18 9.54
CA ALA A 90 0.37 -8.39 10.05
C ALA A 90 1.13 -8.05 11.33
N GLY A 91 0.96 -8.89 12.36
CA GLY A 91 1.75 -8.77 13.58
C GLY A 91 3.20 -9.20 13.40
N THR A 92 4.06 -8.78 14.29
CA THR A 92 5.48 -9.12 14.32
C THR A 92 5.83 -9.92 15.58
N CYS A 93 6.92 -10.67 15.53
CA CYS A 93 7.44 -11.42 16.67
C CYS A 93 8.35 -10.58 17.59
N GLN A 94 8.61 -9.34 17.21
CA GLN A 94 9.44 -8.41 17.97
C GLN A 94 8.61 -7.21 18.42
N PRO A 95 8.69 -6.82 19.70
CA PRO A 95 8.01 -5.61 20.17
C PRO A 95 8.60 -4.37 19.46
N ASN A 96 7.74 -3.43 19.12
CA ASN A 96 8.10 -2.15 18.48
C ASN A 96 8.84 -2.29 17.12
N ALA A 97 8.72 -3.43 16.45
CA ALA A 97 9.32 -3.63 15.13
C ALA A 97 8.65 -2.79 14.03
N MET A 98 7.38 -2.43 14.22
CA MET A 98 6.63 -1.56 13.34
C MET A 98 6.16 -0.32 14.11
N GLN A 99 6.24 0.83 13.46
CA GLN A 99 5.65 2.04 14.02
C GLN A 99 4.12 1.94 13.91
N PRO A 100 3.36 2.01 15.02
CA PRO A 100 1.91 1.90 14.97
C PRO A 100 1.27 3.05 14.17
N VAL A 101 0.22 2.71 13.47
CA VAL A 101 -0.62 3.70 12.76
C VAL A 101 -1.42 4.49 13.79
N ARG A 102 -1.55 5.79 13.56
CA ARG A 102 -2.30 6.71 14.41
C ARG A 102 -3.55 7.23 13.70
N GLU A 103 -4.51 7.64 14.50
CA GLU A 103 -5.73 8.28 14.00
C GLU A 103 -5.42 9.52 13.18
N ASN A 104 -6.09 9.66 12.03
CA ASN A 104 -5.93 10.76 11.08
C ASN A 104 -4.58 10.82 10.34
N GLU A 105 -3.73 9.80 10.41
CA GLU A 105 -2.56 9.74 9.54
C GLU A 105 -2.97 9.52 8.08
N HIS A 106 -2.31 10.24 7.18
CA HIS A 106 -2.47 10.03 5.75
C HIS A 106 -1.44 9.01 5.27
N LEU A 107 -1.93 7.92 4.68
CA LEU A 107 -1.15 6.73 4.41
C LEU A 107 -1.27 6.31 2.94
N ARG A 108 -0.16 5.78 2.42
CA ARG A 108 -0.16 4.93 1.24
C ARG A 108 0.07 3.50 1.69
N ILE A 109 -0.85 2.63 1.35
CA ILE A 109 -0.84 1.24 1.77
C ILE A 109 -0.76 0.34 0.56
N ARG A 110 0.24 -0.52 0.54
CA ARG A 110 0.34 -1.63 -0.36
C ARG A 110 -0.03 -2.90 0.40
N GLY A 111 -0.85 -3.75 -0.20
CA GLY A 111 -1.29 -4.97 0.46
C GLY A 111 -2.10 -5.88 -0.43
N VAL A 112 -2.54 -6.99 0.12
CA VAL A 112 -3.34 -8.00 -0.56
C VAL A 112 -4.80 -7.85 -0.17
N VAL A 113 -5.69 -7.82 -1.15
CA VAL A 113 -7.14 -7.82 -0.93
C VAL A 113 -7.61 -9.25 -0.67
N VAL A 114 -8.31 -9.44 0.42
CA VAL A 114 -8.91 -10.73 0.81
C VAL A 114 -10.38 -10.52 1.13
N THR A 115 -11.23 -11.32 0.53
CA THR A 115 -12.64 -11.44 0.93
C THR A 115 -12.82 -12.75 1.70
N ASP A 116 -13.50 -12.70 2.82
CA ASP A 116 -13.88 -13.92 3.53
C ASP A 116 -15.05 -14.56 2.82
N GLU A 117 -14.83 -15.74 2.24
CA GLU A 117 -15.89 -16.51 1.56
C GLU A 117 -17.04 -16.90 2.49
N LYS A 118 -16.79 -16.88 3.80
CA LYS A 118 -17.79 -17.16 4.84
C LYS A 118 -18.58 -15.92 5.23
N ASP A 119 -18.13 -14.73 4.86
CA ASP A 119 -18.89 -13.50 5.07
C ASP A 119 -19.95 -13.37 3.98
N PRO A 120 -21.24 -13.47 4.32
CA PRO A 120 -22.33 -13.35 3.32
C PRO A 120 -22.37 -11.97 2.65
N LYS A 121 -21.66 -11.00 3.20
CA LYS A 121 -21.56 -9.65 2.61
C LYS A 121 -20.35 -9.49 1.70
N GLY A 122 -19.39 -10.44 1.72
CA GLY A 122 -18.20 -10.40 0.90
C GLY A 122 -17.38 -9.12 1.07
N ILE A 123 -17.34 -8.56 2.29
CA ILE A 123 -16.64 -7.29 2.55
C ILE A 123 -15.14 -7.50 2.41
N PRO A 124 -14.47 -6.78 1.50
CA PRO A 124 -13.03 -6.93 1.33
C PRO A 124 -12.25 -6.34 2.50
N VAL A 125 -11.14 -6.99 2.84
CA VAL A 125 -10.14 -6.50 3.79
C VAL A 125 -8.82 -6.38 3.05
N LEU A 126 -8.12 -5.27 3.23
CA LEU A 126 -6.79 -5.05 2.72
C LEU A 126 -5.77 -5.45 3.80
N TYR A 127 -5.03 -6.52 3.58
CA TYR A 127 -3.92 -6.90 4.45
C TYR A 127 -2.66 -6.20 4.00
N ALA A 128 -2.22 -5.21 4.80
CA ALA A 128 -1.07 -4.39 4.51
C ALA A 128 0.25 -5.18 4.60
N ASP A 129 1.07 -5.10 3.57
CA ASP A 129 2.46 -5.57 3.57
C ASP A 129 3.46 -4.40 3.68
N ALA A 130 3.06 -3.19 3.25
CA ALA A 130 3.84 -1.96 3.39
C ALA A 130 2.92 -0.77 3.67
N ILE A 131 3.36 0.09 4.57
CA ILE A 131 2.65 1.31 4.96
C ILE A 131 3.63 2.48 4.92
N ASP A 132 3.39 3.41 4.00
CA ASP A 132 4.14 4.66 3.87
C ASP A 132 3.31 5.82 4.42
N ARG A 133 3.91 6.66 5.25
CA ARG A 133 3.28 7.88 5.76
C ARG A 133 3.50 9.00 4.78
N ILE A 134 2.39 9.59 4.33
CA ILE A 134 2.43 10.73 3.42
C ILE A 134 2.43 11.99 4.28
N THR A 135 3.61 12.61 4.40
CA THR A 135 3.70 13.96 4.99
C THR A 135 3.18 14.95 3.96
N THR A 136 1.98 15.46 4.19
CA THR A 136 1.58 16.73 3.55
C THR A 136 2.47 17.82 4.13
N SER A 137 3.51 18.21 3.39
CA SER A 137 4.22 19.43 3.72
C SER A 137 3.24 20.61 3.65
N PRO A 138 3.23 21.49 4.66
CA PRO A 138 2.39 22.68 4.67
C PRO A 138 2.73 23.64 3.52
#